data_0112e16f1ce537281772527f9605cc76
#
_entry.id   0112e16f1ce537281772527f9605cc76
#
_cell.length_a   1.000
_cell.length_b   1.000
_cell.length_c   1.000
_cell.angle_alpha   90.00
_cell.angle_beta   90.00
_cell.angle_gamma   90.00
#
_symmetry.space_group_name_H-M   'P 1'
#
loop_
_entity.id
_entity.type
_entity.pdbx_description
1 polymer ?
#
loop_
_entity_poly.entity_id
_entity_poly.type
_entity_poly.pdbx_seq_one_letter_code
_entity_poly.pdbx_strand_id
1 'polypeptide(L)'
;LIAYRNSAHDFFLVPNASNTTDVVKVLKEQAPAGIEVINLHNEFAVLAIQGPLAPQVLAQLGIKTDIDYMAFTHVSISGADVIVCRTGYTGELGYELLPKVADASRVWDAITEVIAPMGGLVCGLGARDTLRTEMGYPLHGHELSLQISPVEASAGWAVGWKKDSFIGSDILKGQREGGATRKSFAIKSLDRGIPRAGMSVKNLNGETVGEITSGTFSPSLKIGIGLALLKSDIEIGQTLVIDVRGRDS
;
A
#
# COMPACT_ATOMS: atom_id res chain seq x y z
N LEU A 1 3.01 6.74 -2.47
CA LEU A 1 3.07 7.71 -1.36
C LEU A 1 1.77 8.49 -1.28
N ILE A 2 1.43 8.97 -0.08
CA ILE A 2 0.31 9.89 0.17
C ILE A 2 0.91 11.27 0.44
N ALA A 3 0.26 12.31 -0.09
CA ALA A 3 0.64 13.71 0.14
C ALA A 3 -0.51 14.44 0.84
N TYR A 4 -0.26 14.92 2.04
CA TYR A 4 -1.17 15.76 2.79
C TYR A 4 -0.75 17.21 2.68
N ARG A 5 -1.71 18.10 2.51
CA ARG A 5 -1.48 19.53 2.41
C ARG A 5 -1.90 20.22 3.71
N ASN A 6 -0.93 20.65 4.51
CA ASN A 6 -1.18 21.44 5.71
C ASN A 6 -1.61 22.88 5.37
N SER A 7 -0.92 23.47 4.38
CA SER A 7 -1.19 24.85 3.93
C SER A 7 -0.83 25.03 2.46
N ALA A 8 -0.88 26.26 1.96
CA ALA A 8 -0.43 26.57 0.62
C ALA A 8 1.08 26.28 0.39
N HIS A 9 1.86 26.26 1.48
CA HIS A 9 3.33 26.18 1.44
C HIS A 9 3.89 25.05 2.31
N ASP A 10 3.03 24.19 2.88
CA ASP A 10 3.45 23.10 3.75
C ASP A 10 2.73 21.80 3.39
N PHE A 11 3.53 20.76 3.09
CA PHE A 11 3.07 19.44 2.69
C PHE A 11 3.74 18.38 3.55
N PHE A 12 2.95 17.43 4.00
CA PHE A 12 3.41 16.25 4.71
C PHE A 12 3.28 15.01 3.81
N LEU A 13 4.39 14.34 3.54
CA LEU A 13 4.44 13.20 2.63
C LEU A 13 4.66 11.91 3.42
N VAL A 14 3.89 10.87 3.07
CA VAL A 14 4.00 9.53 3.66
C VAL A 14 4.37 8.54 2.55
N PRO A 15 5.68 8.37 2.26
CA PRO A 15 6.17 7.33 1.36
C PRO A 15 6.14 5.97 2.06
N ASN A 16 6.40 4.89 1.30
CA ASN A 16 6.66 3.60 1.91
C ASN A 16 7.99 3.66 2.69
N ALA A 17 8.06 2.97 3.82
CA ALA A 17 9.28 2.95 4.65
C ALA A 17 10.51 2.48 3.85
N SER A 18 10.34 1.49 2.97
CA SER A 18 11.42 0.90 2.18
C SER A 18 12.02 1.82 1.11
N ASN A 19 11.30 2.86 0.66
CA ASN A 19 11.79 3.78 -0.38
C ASN A 19 11.90 5.24 0.05
N THR A 20 11.74 5.53 1.34
CA THR A 20 11.79 6.91 1.87
C THR A 20 13.09 7.60 1.49
N THR A 21 14.24 6.91 1.58
CA THR A 21 15.56 7.48 1.24
C THR A 21 15.61 7.94 -0.21
N ASP A 22 15.12 7.12 -1.14
CA ASP A 22 15.11 7.44 -2.57
C ASP A 22 14.15 8.59 -2.87
N VAL A 23 12.97 8.60 -2.23
CA VAL A 23 11.99 9.68 -2.37
C VAL A 23 12.57 11.00 -1.88
N VAL A 24 13.20 11.01 -0.69
CA VAL A 24 13.84 12.22 -0.14
C VAL A 24 14.96 12.71 -1.06
N LYS A 25 15.77 11.81 -1.59
CA LYS A 25 16.85 12.14 -2.52
C LYS A 25 16.29 12.85 -3.77
N VAL A 26 15.32 12.22 -4.44
CA VAL A 26 14.71 12.79 -5.65
C VAL A 26 14.04 14.13 -5.37
N LEU A 27 13.34 14.27 -4.24
CA LEU A 27 12.71 15.54 -3.88
C LEU A 27 13.75 16.64 -3.64
N LYS A 28 14.85 16.35 -2.94
CA LYS A 28 15.93 17.34 -2.72
C LYS A 28 16.65 17.76 -4.01
N GLU A 29 16.84 16.83 -4.93
CA GLU A 29 17.48 17.08 -6.22
C GLU A 29 16.61 17.90 -7.17
N GLN A 30 15.28 17.75 -7.07
CA GLN A 30 14.31 18.37 -7.98
C GLN A 30 13.56 19.56 -7.37
N ALA A 31 13.74 19.83 -6.08
CA ALA A 31 13.05 20.93 -5.41
C ALA A 31 13.49 22.29 -5.99
N PRO A 32 12.55 23.18 -6.36
CA PRO A 32 12.87 24.54 -6.74
C PRO A 32 13.59 25.30 -5.60
N ALA A 33 14.31 26.35 -5.96
CA ALA A 33 14.94 27.23 -4.98
C ALA A 33 13.91 27.75 -3.96
N GLY A 34 14.25 27.70 -2.67
CA GLY A 34 13.39 28.14 -1.57
C GLY A 34 12.43 27.05 -1.05
N ILE A 35 12.45 25.85 -1.62
CA ILE A 35 11.73 24.68 -1.05
C ILE A 35 12.68 23.87 -0.19
N GLU A 36 12.33 23.69 1.08
CA GLU A 36 13.04 22.83 2.01
C GLU A 36 12.40 21.42 2.03
N VAL A 37 13.23 20.39 1.99
CA VAL A 37 12.80 18.98 2.12
C VAL A 37 13.42 18.40 3.39
N ILE A 38 12.57 18.15 4.40
CA ILE A 38 12.95 17.62 5.70
C ILE A 38 12.63 16.13 5.76
N ASN A 39 13.62 15.29 6.08
CA ASN A 39 13.38 13.87 6.30
C ASN A 39 12.99 13.61 7.75
N LEU A 40 11.74 13.24 7.99
CA LEU A 40 11.17 12.94 9.29
C LEU A 40 10.99 11.42 9.53
N HIS A 41 11.63 10.57 8.71
CA HIS A 41 11.42 9.11 8.73
C HIS A 41 11.58 8.48 10.13
N ASN A 42 12.55 8.95 10.89
CA ASN A 42 12.84 8.44 12.24
C ASN A 42 12.13 9.21 13.36
N GLU A 43 11.32 10.21 13.02
CA GLU A 43 10.65 11.06 14.00
C GLU A 43 9.26 10.55 14.39
N PHE A 44 8.63 9.77 13.51
CA PHE A 44 7.26 9.30 13.69
C PHE A 44 7.17 7.78 13.65
N ALA A 45 6.30 7.23 14.49
CA ALA A 45 5.78 5.88 14.34
C ALA A 45 4.46 5.91 13.54
N VAL A 46 4.05 4.76 12.99
CA VAL A 46 2.75 4.59 12.33
C VAL A 46 2.01 3.44 12.98
N LEU A 47 0.87 3.74 13.61
CA LEU A 47 0.00 2.78 14.26
C LEU A 47 -1.32 2.73 13.49
N ALA A 48 -1.64 1.59 12.88
CA ALA A 48 -2.85 1.43 12.08
C ALA A 48 -3.96 0.78 12.89
N ILE A 49 -5.11 1.47 13.01
CA ILE A 49 -6.35 0.94 13.60
C ILE A 49 -7.30 0.67 12.44
N GLN A 50 -7.56 -0.59 12.14
CA GLN A 50 -8.29 -1.01 10.95
C GLN A 50 -9.42 -1.96 11.30
N GLY A 51 -10.53 -1.86 10.60
CA GLY A 51 -11.69 -2.74 10.76
C GLY A 51 -12.99 -1.97 11.02
N PRO A 52 -14.14 -2.66 11.00
CA PRO A 52 -15.46 -2.01 11.09
C PRO A 52 -15.69 -1.27 12.41
N LEU A 53 -14.96 -1.60 13.48
CA LEU A 53 -15.05 -0.94 14.78
C LEU A 53 -14.01 0.18 14.96
N ALA A 54 -13.16 0.47 13.99
CA ALA A 54 -12.15 1.50 14.11
C ALA A 54 -12.70 2.90 14.50
N PRO A 55 -13.86 3.37 13.99
CA PRO A 55 -14.44 4.63 14.45
C PRO A 55 -14.81 4.62 15.94
N GLN A 56 -15.32 3.50 16.43
CA GLN A 56 -15.69 3.36 17.85
C GLN A 56 -14.44 3.39 18.75
N VAL A 57 -13.33 2.80 18.29
CA VAL A 57 -12.03 2.89 18.99
C VAL A 57 -11.58 4.35 19.08
N LEU A 58 -11.60 5.09 17.98
CA LEU A 58 -11.25 6.51 17.99
C LEU A 58 -12.16 7.32 18.92
N ALA A 59 -13.46 7.08 18.87
CA ALA A 59 -14.42 7.78 19.74
C ALA A 59 -14.12 7.54 21.24
N GLN A 60 -13.75 6.31 21.63
CA GLN A 60 -13.33 6.01 23.00
C GLN A 60 -11.99 6.65 23.40
N LEU A 61 -11.12 6.91 22.43
CA LEU A 61 -9.91 7.71 22.64
C LEU A 61 -10.19 9.22 22.67
N GLY A 62 -11.46 9.65 22.58
CA GLY A 62 -11.87 11.05 22.58
C GLY A 62 -11.65 11.77 21.24
N ILE A 63 -11.44 11.02 20.15
CA ILE A 63 -11.16 11.58 18.82
C ILE A 63 -12.46 11.64 18.01
N LYS A 64 -12.72 12.77 17.37
CA LYS A 64 -13.82 12.90 16.41
C LYS A 64 -13.54 12.03 15.18
N THR A 65 -14.57 11.34 14.70
CA THR A 65 -14.47 10.39 13.58
C THR A 65 -15.01 10.91 12.25
N ASP A 66 -15.44 12.18 12.22
CA ASP A 66 -15.96 12.90 11.06
C ASP A 66 -14.83 13.43 10.13
N ILE A 67 -13.72 12.68 10.06
CA ILE A 67 -12.60 12.96 9.16
C ILE A 67 -12.94 12.40 7.77
N ASP A 68 -12.84 13.20 6.73
CA ASP A 68 -13.05 12.74 5.35
C ASP A 68 -12.00 11.69 4.93
N TYR A 69 -12.38 10.80 4.02
CA TYR A 69 -11.43 9.83 3.45
C TYR A 69 -10.25 10.54 2.79
N MET A 70 -9.03 10.09 3.06
CA MET A 70 -7.76 10.70 2.65
C MET A 70 -7.47 12.06 3.30
N ALA A 71 -8.26 12.50 4.28
CA ALA A 71 -7.97 13.66 5.11
C ALA A 71 -7.23 13.27 6.38
N PHE A 72 -6.75 14.27 7.11
CA PHE A 72 -6.05 14.11 8.37
C PHE A 72 -6.41 15.22 9.35
N THR A 73 -6.13 15.00 10.61
CA THR A 73 -6.29 15.96 11.70
C THR A 73 -5.21 15.77 12.76
N HIS A 74 -5.03 16.79 13.59
CA HIS A 74 -4.14 16.74 14.75
C HIS A 74 -4.96 16.59 16.02
N VAL A 75 -4.57 15.66 16.89
CA VAL A 75 -5.25 15.34 18.14
C VAL A 75 -4.24 15.12 19.27
N SER A 76 -4.73 15.13 20.52
CA SER A 76 -3.94 14.67 21.67
C SER A 76 -4.48 13.33 22.16
N ILE A 77 -3.61 12.32 22.31
CA ILE A 77 -3.93 11.02 22.88
C ILE A 77 -3.03 10.80 24.09
N SER A 78 -3.61 10.67 25.28
CA SER A 78 -2.86 10.50 26.54
C SER A 78 -1.74 11.54 26.72
N GLY A 79 -1.96 12.79 26.26
CA GLY A 79 -0.99 13.88 26.32
C GLY A 79 0.12 13.84 25.25
N ALA A 80 0.00 12.97 24.25
CA ALA A 80 0.87 12.95 23.08
C ALA A 80 0.19 13.63 21.88
N ASP A 81 0.93 14.45 21.14
CA ASP A 81 0.46 14.99 19.87
C ASP A 81 0.53 13.92 18.78
N VAL A 82 -0.60 13.68 18.11
CA VAL A 82 -0.76 12.62 17.12
C VAL A 82 -1.41 13.18 15.86
N ILE A 83 -0.85 12.87 14.70
CA ILE A 83 -1.53 13.08 13.42
C ILE A 83 -2.40 11.85 13.17
N VAL A 84 -3.69 12.05 12.95
CA VAL A 84 -4.65 10.99 12.60
C VAL A 84 -5.06 11.15 11.16
N CYS A 85 -4.73 10.14 10.35
CA CYS A 85 -5.07 10.08 8.93
C CYS A 85 -6.19 9.07 8.72
N ARG A 86 -7.25 9.46 7.97
CA ARG A 86 -8.28 8.49 7.57
C ARG A 86 -7.85 7.72 6.33
N THR A 87 -6.90 6.85 6.53
CA THR A 87 -6.29 5.99 5.53
C THR A 87 -6.08 4.59 6.07
N GLY A 88 -5.74 3.66 5.20
CA GLY A 88 -5.44 2.29 5.55
C GLY A 88 -4.97 1.49 4.35
N TYR A 89 -4.61 0.22 4.62
CA TYR A 89 -4.05 -0.69 3.63
C TYR A 89 -4.65 -2.10 3.78
N THR A 90 -5.90 -2.17 4.24
CA THR A 90 -6.58 -3.44 4.55
C THR A 90 -7.89 -3.62 3.81
N GLY A 91 -8.37 -2.57 3.11
CA GLY A 91 -9.70 -2.55 2.48
C GLY A 91 -10.84 -2.27 3.45
N GLU A 92 -10.56 -2.25 4.75
CA GLU A 92 -11.51 -1.93 5.78
C GLU A 92 -11.49 -0.44 6.13
N LEU A 93 -12.54 0.01 6.82
CA LEU A 93 -12.57 1.32 7.43
C LEU A 93 -11.45 1.41 8.47
N GLY A 94 -10.67 2.49 8.42
CA GLY A 94 -9.54 2.60 9.32
C GLY A 94 -8.87 3.94 9.36
N TYR A 95 -7.91 4.02 10.27
CA TYR A 95 -7.11 5.22 10.52
C TYR A 95 -5.66 4.83 10.76
N GLU A 96 -4.77 5.71 10.36
CA GLU A 96 -3.34 5.63 10.68
C GLU A 96 -2.98 6.77 11.62
N LEU A 97 -2.43 6.43 12.77
CA LEU A 97 -2.04 7.34 13.83
C LEU A 97 -0.53 7.49 13.82
N LEU A 98 -0.06 8.73 13.72
CA LEU A 98 1.36 9.05 13.61
C LEU A 98 1.80 9.88 14.83
N PRO A 99 2.09 9.23 15.97
CA PRO A 99 2.74 9.87 17.11
C PRO A 99 4.23 10.07 16.83
N LYS A 100 4.87 10.97 17.56
CA LYS A 100 6.34 10.98 17.67
C LYS A 100 6.82 9.65 18.23
N VAL A 101 8.01 9.20 17.80
CA VAL A 101 8.59 7.92 18.25
C VAL A 101 8.70 7.86 19.77
N ALA A 102 9.07 8.97 20.43
CA ALA A 102 9.15 9.05 21.89
C ALA A 102 7.79 8.77 22.61
N ASP A 103 6.67 9.01 21.94
CA ASP A 103 5.33 8.84 22.48
C ASP A 103 4.63 7.56 21.97
N ALA A 104 5.27 6.83 21.07
CA ALA A 104 4.63 5.70 20.37
C ALA A 104 4.12 4.62 21.34
N SER A 105 4.90 4.26 22.36
CA SER A 105 4.47 3.28 23.36
C SER A 105 3.25 3.74 24.14
N ARG A 106 3.22 5.00 24.58
CA ARG A 106 2.09 5.56 25.34
C ARG A 106 0.81 5.58 24.51
N VAL A 107 0.91 5.94 23.23
CA VAL A 107 -0.25 5.91 22.31
C VAL A 107 -0.67 4.48 22.02
N TRP A 108 0.27 3.55 21.85
CA TRP A 108 0.01 2.13 21.68
C TRP A 108 -0.75 1.54 22.87
N ASP A 109 -0.32 1.83 24.11
CA ASP A 109 -0.95 1.35 25.32
C ASP A 109 -2.40 1.86 25.42
N ALA A 110 -2.63 3.16 25.17
CA ALA A 110 -3.97 3.74 25.14
C ALA A 110 -4.88 3.07 24.09
N ILE A 111 -4.36 2.75 22.90
CA ILE A 111 -5.11 2.04 21.86
C ILE A 111 -5.43 0.61 22.33
N THR A 112 -4.45 -0.10 22.87
CA THR A 112 -4.62 -1.52 23.27
C THR A 112 -5.60 -1.68 24.43
N GLU A 113 -5.62 -0.74 25.37
CA GLU A 113 -6.63 -0.70 26.44
C GLU A 113 -8.06 -0.58 25.90
N VAL A 114 -8.26 0.19 24.84
CA VAL A 114 -9.56 0.36 24.19
C VAL A 114 -9.95 -0.84 23.34
N ILE A 115 -9.04 -1.38 22.52
CA ILE A 115 -9.39 -2.45 21.58
C ILE A 115 -9.58 -3.80 22.25
N ALA A 116 -8.89 -4.10 23.35
CA ALA A 116 -8.93 -5.40 24.01
C ALA A 116 -10.36 -5.82 24.45
N PRO A 117 -11.13 -4.99 25.17
CA PRO A 117 -12.50 -5.35 25.54
C PRO A 117 -13.48 -5.37 24.36
N MET A 118 -13.10 -4.75 23.21
CA MET A 118 -13.90 -4.76 21.99
C MET A 118 -13.59 -5.99 21.10
N GLY A 119 -12.70 -6.89 21.52
CA GLY A 119 -12.27 -8.06 20.75
C GLY A 119 -11.26 -7.72 19.65
N GLY A 120 -10.66 -6.54 19.69
CA GLY A 120 -9.59 -6.15 18.78
C GLY A 120 -8.30 -6.92 19.06
N LEU A 121 -7.50 -7.13 18.03
CA LEU A 121 -6.27 -7.91 18.10
C LEU A 121 -5.08 -7.12 17.56
N VAL A 122 -3.93 -7.35 18.17
CA VAL A 122 -2.66 -6.90 17.62
C VAL A 122 -2.28 -7.80 16.44
N CYS A 123 -2.04 -7.19 15.28
CA CYS A 123 -1.76 -7.88 14.03
C CYS A 123 -0.32 -7.65 13.58
N GLY A 124 0.35 -8.71 13.13
CA GLY A 124 1.69 -8.63 12.56
C GLY A 124 1.70 -8.30 11.07
N LEU A 125 2.90 -8.14 10.50
CA LEU A 125 3.10 -7.83 9.07
C LEU A 125 2.49 -8.88 8.14
N GLY A 126 2.43 -10.16 8.54
CA GLY A 126 1.78 -11.21 7.75
C GLY A 126 0.28 -10.98 7.56
N ALA A 127 -0.42 -10.50 8.59
CA ALA A 127 -1.84 -10.12 8.47
C ALA A 127 -2.01 -8.91 7.54
N ARG A 128 -1.16 -7.89 7.68
CA ARG A 128 -1.15 -6.71 6.80
C ARG A 128 -0.93 -7.12 5.34
N ASP A 129 0.02 -8.01 5.05
CA ASP A 129 0.31 -8.48 3.69
C ASP A 129 -0.85 -9.29 3.11
N THR A 130 -1.48 -10.14 3.90
CA THR A 130 -2.66 -10.91 3.47
C THR A 130 -3.82 -9.98 3.13
N LEU A 131 -4.16 -9.05 4.02
CA LEU A 131 -5.28 -8.13 3.85
C LEU A 131 -5.10 -7.23 2.63
N ARG A 132 -3.92 -6.63 2.45
CA ARG A 132 -3.67 -5.79 1.26
C ARG A 132 -3.70 -6.61 -0.04
N THR A 133 -3.25 -7.87 -0.03
CA THR A 133 -3.27 -8.75 -1.20
C THR A 133 -4.70 -9.15 -1.57
N GLU A 134 -5.56 -9.43 -0.58
CA GLU A 134 -7.00 -9.64 -0.80
C GLU A 134 -7.66 -8.46 -1.53
N MET A 135 -7.21 -7.24 -1.23
CA MET A 135 -7.70 -6.00 -1.86
C MET A 135 -7.01 -5.65 -3.18
N GLY A 136 -5.96 -6.38 -3.57
CA GLY A 136 -5.17 -6.06 -4.75
C GLY A 136 -4.32 -4.79 -4.61
N TYR A 137 -4.02 -4.35 -3.39
CA TYR A 137 -3.22 -3.16 -3.17
C TYR A 137 -1.74 -3.42 -3.47
N PRO A 138 -1.12 -2.59 -4.32
CA PRO A 138 0.28 -2.76 -4.70
C PRO A 138 1.22 -2.43 -3.53
N LEU A 139 2.30 -3.20 -3.41
CA LEU A 139 3.38 -2.98 -2.45
C LEU A 139 4.65 -2.56 -3.20
N HIS A 140 5.36 -1.54 -2.68
CA HIS A 140 6.67 -1.16 -3.20
C HIS A 140 7.68 -2.29 -2.95
N GLY A 141 8.44 -2.64 -4.00
CA GLY A 141 9.33 -3.79 -4.01
C GLY A 141 8.70 -5.09 -4.54
N HIS A 142 7.40 -5.07 -4.83
CA HIS A 142 6.60 -6.17 -5.38
C HIS A 142 5.91 -5.75 -6.68
N GLU A 143 4.75 -5.09 -6.57
CA GLU A 143 3.99 -4.59 -7.73
C GLU A 143 4.50 -3.26 -8.26
N LEU A 144 5.20 -2.49 -7.45
CA LEU A 144 5.80 -1.20 -7.80
C LEU A 144 7.29 -1.22 -7.45
N SER A 145 8.14 -0.77 -8.37
CA SER A 145 9.59 -0.66 -8.16
C SER A 145 10.21 0.31 -9.17
N LEU A 146 11.53 0.43 -9.17
CA LEU A 146 12.24 1.17 -10.23
C LEU A 146 12.11 0.49 -11.61
N GLN A 147 11.71 -0.79 -11.67
CA GLN A 147 11.55 -1.59 -12.88
C GLN A 147 10.08 -1.82 -13.26
N ILE A 148 9.15 -1.44 -12.40
CA ILE A 148 7.71 -1.62 -12.61
C ILE A 148 7.02 -0.28 -12.43
N SER A 149 6.48 0.25 -13.52
CA SER A 149 5.82 1.55 -13.52
C SER A 149 4.42 1.51 -12.91
N PRO A 150 3.86 2.67 -12.52
CA PRO A 150 2.46 2.76 -12.11
C PRO A 150 1.46 2.30 -13.18
N VAL A 151 1.82 2.41 -14.47
CA VAL A 151 0.96 1.94 -15.58
C VAL A 151 0.93 0.41 -15.60
N GLU A 152 2.09 -0.24 -15.52
CA GLU A 152 2.20 -1.70 -15.44
C GLU A 152 1.53 -2.25 -14.17
N ALA A 153 1.67 -1.55 -13.04
CA ALA A 153 1.08 -1.93 -11.75
C ALA A 153 -0.44 -1.68 -11.64
N SER A 154 -1.11 -1.27 -12.72
CA SER A 154 -2.53 -0.85 -12.69
C SER A 154 -2.83 0.29 -11.70
N ALA A 155 -1.81 1.06 -11.30
CA ALA A 155 -1.87 2.21 -10.41
C ALA A 155 -1.90 3.55 -11.16
N GLY A 156 -2.18 3.54 -12.47
CA GLY A 156 -2.25 4.74 -13.30
C GLY A 156 -3.28 5.78 -12.85
N TRP A 157 -4.27 5.39 -12.05
CA TRP A 157 -5.24 6.31 -11.44
C TRP A 157 -4.61 7.32 -10.49
N ALA A 158 -3.46 6.99 -9.88
CA ALA A 158 -2.73 7.87 -8.98
C ALA A 158 -1.81 8.87 -9.70
N VAL A 159 -1.65 8.75 -11.01
CA VAL A 159 -0.78 9.61 -11.81
C VAL A 159 -1.50 10.89 -12.22
N GLY A 160 -0.86 12.03 -12.04
CA GLY A 160 -1.41 13.36 -12.38
C GLY A 160 -1.43 13.65 -13.87
N TRP A 161 -2.18 12.89 -14.65
CA TRP A 161 -2.22 12.95 -16.13
C TRP A 161 -2.56 14.33 -16.73
N LYS A 162 -3.22 15.20 -15.94
CA LYS A 162 -3.59 16.56 -16.38
C LYS A 162 -2.44 17.55 -16.29
N LYS A 163 -1.31 17.17 -15.70
CA LYS A 163 -0.13 18.02 -15.60
C LYS A 163 0.63 18.00 -16.92
N ASP A 164 1.16 19.13 -17.33
CA ASP A 164 1.96 19.27 -18.54
C ASP A 164 3.23 18.41 -18.45
N SER A 165 3.90 18.45 -17.28
CA SER A 165 5.08 17.63 -17.00
C SER A 165 5.18 17.27 -15.50
N PHE A 166 5.88 16.17 -15.24
CA PHE A 166 6.28 15.70 -13.91
C PHE A 166 7.44 14.71 -14.07
N ILE A 167 8.12 14.35 -13.01
CA ILE A 167 9.25 13.41 -13.06
C ILE A 167 8.77 12.07 -13.64
N GLY A 168 9.35 11.64 -14.77
CA GLY A 168 8.96 10.42 -15.49
C GLY A 168 7.74 10.56 -16.41
N SER A 169 7.23 11.79 -16.63
CA SER A 169 6.01 12.01 -17.43
C SER A 169 6.06 11.42 -18.83
N ASP A 170 7.20 11.55 -19.52
CA ASP A 170 7.31 11.13 -20.92
C ASP A 170 7.21 9.60 -21.06
N ILE A 171 7.87 8.87 -20.16
CA ILE A 171 7.80 7.40 -20.13
C ILE A 171 6.37 6.95 -19.80
N LEU A 172 5.75 7.52 -18.76
CA LEU A 172 4.41 7.11 -18.33
C LEU A 172 3.32 7.48 -19.36
N LYS A 173 3.43 8.66 -20.00
CA LYS A 173 2.53 9.05 -21.11
C LYS A 173 2.69 8.08 -22.30
N GLY A 174 3.94 7.77 -22.69
CA GLY A 174 4.21 6.80 -23.74
C GLY A 174 3.64 5.41 -23.45
N GLN A 175 3.79 4.90 -22.22
CA GLN A 175 3.18 3.63 -21.81
C GLN A 175 1.65 3.66 -21.80
N ARG A 176 1.05 4.80 -21.44
CA ARG A 176 -0.41 4.95 -21.45
C ARG A 176 -0.99 4.98 -22.86
N GLU A 177 -0.31 5.63 -23.79
CA GLU A 177 -0.75 5.81 -25.20
C GLU A 177 -0.45 4.57 -26.04
N GLY A 178 0.78 4.03 -25.93
CA GLY A 178 1.24 2.89 -26.71
C GLY A 178 0.93 1.52 -26.11
N GLY A 179 0.44 1.50 -24.87
CA GLY A 179 0.28 0.27 -24.09
C GLY A 179 1.56 -0.17 -23.38
N ALA A 180 1.44 -0.63 -22.15
CA ALA A 180 2.53 -1.31 -21.46
C ALA A 180 2.65 -2.76 -21.96
N THR A 181 3.86 -3.29 -22.05
CA THR A 181 4.11 -4.67 -22.46
C THR A 181 3.75 -5.69 -21.39
N ARG A 182 3.67 -5.24 -20.15
CA ARG A 182 3.28 -6.03 -18.96
C ARG A 182 2.20 -5.31 -18.19
N LYS A 183 1.41 -6.07 -17.45
CA LYS A 183 0.36 -5.52 -16.59
C LYS A 183 0.18 -6.38 -15.33
N SER A 184 -0.16 -5.74 -14.23
CA SER A 184 -0.51 -6.43 -12.99
C SER A 184 -1.93 -7.02 -13.09
N PHE A 185 -2.05 -8.30 -12.69
CA PHE A 185 -3.29 -9.05 -12.62
C PHE A 185 -3.47 -9.64 -11.23
N ALA A 186 -4.72 -9.68 -10.75
CA ALA A 186 -5.09 -10.49 -9.61
C ALA A 186 -5.31 -11.94 -10.07
N ILE A 187 -4.80 -12.89 -9.31
CA ILE A 187 -4.93 -14.32 -9.57
C ILE A 187 -5.55 -15.04 -8.37
N LYS A 188 -6.23 -16.15 -8.66
CA LYS A 188 -6.73 -17.08 -7.64
C LYS A 188 -6.37 -18.50 -8.04
N SER A 189 -5.99 -19.32 -7.08
CA SER A 189 -5.74 -20.74 -7.29
C SER A 189 -7.04 -21.48 -7.57
N LEU A 190 -7.00 -22.40 -8.50
CA LEU A 190 -8.09 -23.34 -8.79
C LEU A 190 -7.93 -24.64 -7.98
N ASP A 191 -6.77 -24.87 -7.41
CA ASP A 191 -6.43 -26.01 -6.56
C ASP A 191 -5.93 -25.58 -5.17
N ARG A 192 -5.17 -26.43 -4.48
CA ARG A 192 -4.59 -26.16 -3.15
C ARG A 192 -3.26 -25.40 -3.19
N GLY A 193 -2.78 -25.04 -4.37
CA GLY A 193 -1.55 -24.27 -4.52
C GLY A 193 -1.68 -22.88 -3.88
N ILE A 194 -0.62 -22.42 -3.21
CA ILE A 194 -0.55 -21.07 -2.67
C ILE A 194 0.55 -20.33 -3.41
N PRO A 195 0.21 -19.33 -4.24
CA PRO A 195 1.20 -18.52 -4.96
C PRO A 195 2.17 -17.83 -4.00
N ARG A 196 3.40 -17.62 -4.44
CA ARG A 196 4.41 -16.87 -3.72
C ARG A 196 5.20 -15.99 -4.68
N ALA A 197 5.64 -14.84 -4.20
CA ALA A 197 6.48 -13.92 -4.97
C ALA A 197 7.68 -14.64 -5.59
N GLY A 198 7.98 -14.31 -6.84
CA GLY A 198 9.07 -14.90 -7.63
C GLY A 198 8.73 -16.23 -8.33
N MET A 199 7.52 -16.80 -8.11
CA MET A 199 7.09 -17.98 -8.87
C MET A 199 6.79 -17.60 -10.31
N SER A 200 7.29 -18.42 -11.27
CA SER A 200 7.03 -18.24 -12.69
C SER A 200 5.58 -18.58 -13.03
N VAL A 201 5.00 -17.79 -13.90
CA VAL A 201 3.66 -18.02 -14.46
C VAL A 201 3.80 -18.40 -15.92
N LYS A 202 3.16 -19.52 -16.33
CA LYS A 202 3.17 -20.06 -17.68
C LYS A 202 1.76 -20.12 -18.26
N ASN A 203 1.67 -20.04 -19.57
CA ASN A 203 0.44 -20.41 -20.27
C ASN A 203 0.31 -21.94 -20.37
N LEU A 204 -0.80 -22.43 -20.87
CA LEU A 204 -1.06 -23.89 -21.04
C LEU A 204 -0.12 -24.56 -22.05
N ASN A 205 0.58 -23.81 -22.88
CA ASN A 205 1.61 -24.32 -23.79
C ASN A 205 3.00 -24.44 -23.15
N GLY A 206 3.13 -24.06 -21.85
CA GLY A 206 4.38 -24.08 -21.10
C GLY A 206 5.27 -22.85 -21.28
N GLU A 207 4.83 -21.83 -22.01
CA GLU A 207 5.58 -20.60 -22.21
C GLU A 207 5.45 -19.67 -21.00
N THR A 208 6.56 -19.13 -20.51
CA THR A 208 6.54 -18.14 -19.42
C THR A 208 5.91 -16.85 -19.89
N VAL A 209 4.86 -16.43 -19.17
CA VAL A 209 4.11 -15.19 -19.43
C VAL A 209 4.30 -14.12 -18.37
N GLY A 210 4.99 -14.42 -17.29
CA GLY A 210 5.31 -13.48 -16.22
C GLY A 210 5.69 -14.17 -14.91
N GLU A 211 5.50 -13.45 -13.82
CA GLU A 211 5.82 -13.93 -12.47
C GLU A 211 4.82 -13.42 -11.43
N ILE A 212 4.75 -14.15 -10.32
CA ILE A 212 4.01 -13.74 -9.13
C ILE A 212 4.78 -12.64 -8.41
N THR A 213 4.15 -11.51 -8.17
CA THR A 213 4.71 -10.40 -7.41
C THR A 213 4.34 -10.48 -5.93
N SER A 214 3.13 -10.93 -5.61
CA SER A 214 2.65 -11.18 -4.25
C SER A 214 1.74 -12.39 -4.21
N GLY A 215 1.74 -13.13 -3.11
CA GLY A 215 0.87 -14.29 -3.00
C GLY A 215 0.71 -14.79 -1.56
N THR A 216 -0.50 -15.18 -1.21
CA THR A 216 -0.88 -15.64 0.12
C THR A 216 -2.05 -16.60 0.07
N PHE A 217 -2.33 -17.25 1.20
CA PHE A 217 -3.63 -17.89 1.43
C PHE A 217 -4.61 -16.83 1.92
N SER A 218 -5.75 -16.70 1.27
CA SER A 218 -6.83 -15.83 1.71
C SER A 218 -7.72 -16.54 2.74
N PRO A 219 -7.78 -16.07 4.00
CA PRO A 219 -8.73 -16.59 4.98
C PRO A 219 -10.19 -16.32 4.59
N SER A 220 -10.44 -15.19 3.91
CA SER A 220 -11.79 -14.78 3.47
C SER A 220 -12.32 -15.69 2.36
N LEU A 221 -11.48 -15.98 1.35
CA LEU A 221 -11.85 -16.80 0.20
C LEU A 221 -11.55 -18.29 0.38
N LYS A 222 -10.70 -18.64 1.37
CA LYS A 222 -10.21 -19.99 1.68
C LYS A 222 -9.46 -20.67 0.52
N ILE A 223 -8.78 -19.88 -0.29
CA ILE A 223 -7.96 -20.31 -1.43
C ILE A 223 -6.64 -19.55 -1.46
N GLY A 224 -5.68 -20.02 -2.27
CA GLY A 224 -4.50 -19.26 -2.65
C GLY A 224 -4.90 -18.08 -3.56
N ILE A 225 -4.35 -16.90 -3.29
CA ILE A 225 -4.52 -15.70 -4.10
C ILE A 225 -3.17 -15.02 -4.31
N GLY A 226 -3.09 -14.18 -5.32
CA GLY A 226 -1.88 -13.38 -5.55
C GLY A 226 -2.08 -12.24 -6.53
N LEU A 227 -1.01 -11.48 -6.68
CA LEU A 227 -0.82 -10.51 -7.75
C LEU A 227 0.32 -11.02 -8.63
N ALA A 228 0.21 -10.81 -9.92
CA ALA A 228 1.20 -11.25 -10.89
C ALA A 228 1.44 -10.16 -11.94
N LEU A 229 2.69 -9.95 -12.32
CA LEU A 229 3.06 -9.10 -13.44
C LEU A 229 3.19 -9.96 -14.69
N LEU A 230 2.21 -9.88 -15.56
CA LEU A 230 2.09 -10.72 -16.75
C LEU A 230 2.20 -9.92 -18.04
N LYS A 231 2.46 -10.59 -19.16
CA LYS A 231 2.34 -10.01 -20.50
C LYS A 231 0.96 -9.37 -20.67
N SER A 232 0.89 -8.22 -21.33
CA SER A 232 -0.34 -7.43 -21.47
C SER A 232 -1.42 -8.06 -22.35
N ASP A 233 -1.08 -9.10 -23.13
CA ASP A 233 -1.98 -9.89 -23.98
C ASP A 233 -2.75 -10.99 -23.22
N ILE A 234 -2.45 -11.20 -21.93
CA ILE A 234 -3.21 -12.10 -21.06
C ILE A 234 -4.61 -11.52 -20.80
N GLU A 235 -5.63 -12.36 -20.94
CA GLU A 235 -7.03 -11.99 -20.74
C GLU A 235 -7.54 -12.33 -19.34
N ILE A 236 -8.47 -11.53 -18.83
CA ILE A 236 -9.14 -11.80 -17.56
C ILE A 236 -9.95 -13.10 -17.68
N GLY A 237 -9.74 -14.02 -16.73
CA GLY A 237 -10.41 -15.34 -16.72
C GLY A 237 -9.60 -16.43 -17.42
N GLN A 238 -8.48 -16.10 -18.04
CA GLN A 238 -7.58 -17.08 -18.62
C GLN A 238 -6.96 -17.98 -17.55
N THR A 239 -6.91 -19.28 -17.78
CA THR A 239 -6.23 -20.24 -16.92
C THR A 239 -4.74 -20.25 -17.23
N LEU A 240 -3.94 -20.16 -16.18
CA LEU A 240 -2.48 -20.16 -16.25
C LEU A 240 -1.94 -21.22 -15.29
N VAL A 241 -0.67 -21.57 -15.43
CA VAL A 241 0.03 -22.56 -14.60
C VAL A 241 1.11 -21.86 -13.79
N ILE A 242 1.17 -22.13 -12.50
CA ILE A 242 2.20 -21.61 -11.59
C ILE A 242 3.02 -22.78 -11.07
N ASP A 243 4.35 -22.68 -11.19
CA ASP A 243 5.25 -23.65 -10.59
C ASP A 243 5.32 -23.46 -9.07
N VAL A 244 4.57 -24.28 -8.34
CA VAL A 244 4.60 -24.33 -6.89
C VAL A 244 5.54 -25.41 -6.42
N ARG A 245 6.82 -25.09 -6.19
CA ARG A 245 7.88 -26.01 -5.72
C ARG A 245 8.09 -27.22 -6.63
N GLY A 246 8.16 -27.02 -7.93
CA GLY A 246 8.35 -28.08 -8.92
C GLY A 246 7.07 -28.86 -9.24
N ARG A 247 5.90 -28.34 -8.87
CA ARG A 247 4.58 -28.87 -9.26
C ARG A 247 3.80 -27.77 -9.99
N ASP A 248 3.30 -28.12 -11.16
CA ASP A 248 2.39 -27.22 -11.89
C ASP A 248 1.03 -27.17 -11.16
N SER A 249 0.58 -25.97 -10.84
CA SER A 249 -0.69 -25.63 -10.15
C SER A 249 -1.44 -24.55 -10.90
#